data_cbf16716a542435ffef51a19cc90d78f
#
_entry.id   cbf16716a542435ffef51a19cc90d78f
#
_cell.length_a   1.000
_cell.length_b   1.000
_cell.length_c   1.000
_cell.angle_alpha   90.00
_cell.angle_beta   90.00
_cell.angle_gamma   90.00
#
_symmetry.space_group_name_H-M   'P 1'
#
loop_
_entity.id
_entity.type
_entity.pdbx_description
1 polymer ?
#
loop_
_entity_poly.entity_id
_entity_poly.type
_entity_poly.pdbx_seq_one_letter_code
_entity_poly.pdbx_strand_id
1 'polypeptide(L)'
;MKSLTFLFFALLLIACNHEATKVDEWRGPDRSGIYNETGLLKSWPENGPGLIWETNDLGYGYGSPTLSGNKLFVMGTKDSTSSLLILNREGKLLSETRAGNEWVVNYPGSRCIPTVVNDLVYVMTGKGDITCIHANSGAIKWTCNMVTGFGGVTPRFGFSESLLVDGEKVYCTPGGSENNVVALDRFTGKLIWSCQGKGERPAYHPPRLIEHGTRKLL
;
A
#
# COMPACT_ATOMS: atom_id res chain seq x y z
N MET A 1 -52.95 31.87 35.39
CA MET A 1 -52.56 30.57 34.87
C MET A 1 -51.45 30.80 33.81
N LYS A 2 -50.20 30.52 34.19
CA LYS A 2 -49.02 30.72 33.29
C LYS A 2 -48.65 29.33 32.75
N SER A 3 -48.79 29.19 31.43
CA SER A 3 -48.39 27.95 30.71
C SER A 3 -46.88 27.96 30.56
N LEU A 4 -46.21 26.92 31.08
CA LEU A 4 -44.76 26.71 31.00
C LEU A 4 -44.52 25.74 29.85
N THR A 5 -44.02 26.25 28.71
CA THR A 5 -43.68 25.45 27.53
C THR A 5 -42.27 24.91 27.74
N PHE A 6 -42.14 23.57 27.96
CA PHE A 6 -40.87 22.87 28.02
C PHE A 6 -40.36 22.59 26.61
N LEU A 7 -39.28 23.26 26.23
CA LEU A 7 -38.56 22.99 24.97
C LEU A 7 -37.61 21.81 25.17
N PHE A 8 -37.96 20.66 24.61
CA PHE A 8 -37.10 19.46 24.61
C PHE A 8 -36.02 19.63 23.55
N PHE A 9 -34.78 19.89 23.93
CA PHE A 9 -33.62 19.94 23.04
C PHE A 9 -33.11 18.49 22.91
N ALA A 10 -33.47 17.81 21.81
CA ALA A 10 -32.93 16.50 21.47
C ALA A 10 -31.48 16.66 20.98
N LEU A 11 -30.51 16.37 21.81
CA LEU A 11 -29.10 16.20 21.40
C LEU A 11 -29.00 14.94 20.54
N LEU A 12 -28.91 15.10 19.23
CA LEU A 12 -28.48 14.05 18.30
C LEU A 12 -26.99 13.79 18.52
N LEU A 13 -26.67 12.80 19.33
CA LEU A 13 -25.32 12.22 19.37
C LEU A 13 -25.09 11.49 18.05
N ILE A 14 -24.44 12.15 17.10
CA ILE A 14 -23.87 11.50 15.92
C ILE A 14 -22.66 10.69 16.46
N ALA A 15 -22.89 9.42 16.78
CA ALA A 15 -21.81 8.49 16.99
C ALA A 15 -21.12 8.30 15.64
N CYS A 16 -19.98 8.96 15.43
CA CYS A 16 -19.04 8.60 14.39
C CYS A 16 -18.56 7.17 14.69
N ASN A 17 -19.20 6.18 14.09
CA ASN A 17 -18.61 4.85 14.01
C ASN A 17 -17.35 4.98 13.16
N HIS A 18 -16.20 5.11 13.80
CA HIS A 18 -14.92 4.97 13.15
C HIS A 18 -14.76 3.47 12.86
N GLU A 19 -15.19 3.03 11.68
CA GLU A 19 -14.84 1.69 11.22
C GLU A 19 -13.32 1.56 11.28
N ALA A 20 -12.84 0.53 11.96
CA ALA A 20 -11.41 0.27 12.06
C ALA A 20 -10.83 0.18 10.64
N THR A 21 -9.78 0.96 10.39
CA THR A 21 -9.13 0.99 9.08
C THR A 21 -8.55 -0.39 8.79
N LYS A 22 -9.19 -1.12 7.85
CA LYS A 22 -8.70 -2.42 7.42
C LYS A 22 -7.56 -2.22 6.44
N VAL A 23 -6.39 -2.77 6.77
CA VAL A 23 -5.21 -2.78 5.91
C VAL A 23 -4.96 -4.21 5.44
N ASP A 24 -5.02 -4.43 4.14
CA ASP A 24 -4.65 -5.69 3.52
C ASP A 24 -3.28 -5.52 2.84
N GLU A 25 -2.32 -6.31 3.29
CA GLU A 25 -0.93 -6.30 2.80
C GLU A 25 -0.28 -7.68 2.90
N TRP A 26 0.85 -7.85 2.22
CA TRP A 26 1.51 -9.14 2.07
C TRP A 26 2.07 -9.75 3.37
N ARG A 27 2.31 -8.95 4.40
CA ARG A 27 2.82 -9.43 5.70
C ARG A 27 1.73 -9.71 6.71
N GLY A 28 0.46 -9.64 6.31
CA GLY A 28 -0.68 -9.86 7.19
C GLY A 28 -0.85 -8.78 8.27
N PRO A 29 -1.68 -9.05 9.28
CA PRO A 29 -1.99 -8.08 10.32
C PRO A 29 -0.72 -7.54 11.00
N ASP A 30 -0.66 -6.22 11.17
CA ASP A 30 0.42 -5.49 11.85
C ASP A 30 1.81 -5.77 11.27
N ARG A 31 1.90 -6.21 10.03
CA ARG A 31 3.15 -6.63 9.36
C ARG A 31 3.94 -7.67 10.16
N SER A 32 3.23 -8.49 10.92
CA SER A 32 3.84 -9.51 11.79
C SER A 32 4.47 -10.66 11.02
N GLY A 33 4.00 -10.92 9.80
CA GLY A 33 4.32 -12.12 9.03
C GLY A 33 3.67 -13.38 9.59
N ILE A 34 2.75 -13.23 10.54
CA ILE A 34 2.05 -14.34 11.19
C ILE A 34 0.62 -14.39 10.68
N TYR A 35 0.22 -15.55 10.19
CA TYR A 35 -1.13 -15.85 9.74
C TYR A 35 -1.72 -16.93 10.65
N ASN A 36 -2.84 -16.62 11.28
CA ASN A 36 -3.54 -17.55 12.19
C ASN A 36 -4.41 -18.52 11.38
N GLU A 37 -3.79 -19.31 10.53
CA GLU A 37 -4.48 -20.30 9.70
C GLU A 37 -4.46 -21.68 10.39
N THR A 38 -5.54 -22.43 10.21
CA THR A 38 -5.69 -23.78 10.73
C THR A 38 -6.03 -24.75 9.60
N GLY A 39 -5.83 -26.05 9.83
CA GLY A 39 -6.14 -27.08 8.83
C GLY A 39 -5.17 -27.13 7.66
N LEU A 40 -3.97 -26.57 7.82
CA LEU A 40 -2.94 -26.62 6.78
C LEU A 40 -2.50 -28.07 6.52
N LEU A 41 -2.13 -28.37 5.27
CA LEU A 41 -1.57 -29.66 4.88
C LEU A 41 -0.26 -29.92 5.65
N LYS A 42 -0.12 -31.13 6.20
CA LYS A 42 1.13 -31.56 6.86
C LYS A 42 2.20 -31.99 5.86
N SER A 43 1.80 -32.38 4.66
CA SER A 43 2.67 -32.73 3.54
C SER A 43 1.97 -32.41 2.23
N TRP A 44 2.75 -32.08 1.23
CA TRP A 44 2.22 -31.92 -0.12
C TRP A 44 1.88 -33.29 -0.74
N PRO A 45 0.82 -33.36 -1.58
CA PRO A 45 0.62 -34.52 -2.45
C PRO A 45 1.85 -34.77 -3.32
N GLU A 46 2.03 -36.00 -3.80
CA GLU A 46 3.18 -36.38 -4.63
C GLU A 46 3.39 -35.49 -5.85
N ASN A 47 2.29 -35.06 -6.49
CA ASN A 47 2.28 -34.15 -7.65
C ASN A 47 2.11 -32.67 -7.26
N GLY A 48 2.31 -32.30 -6.01
CA GLY A 48 2.09 -30.94 -5.52
C GLY A 48 0.61 -30.57 -5.38
N PRO A 49 0.29 -29.28 -5.12
CA PRO A 49 -1.08 -28.80 -5.04
C PRO A 49 -1.75 -28.80 -6.43
N GLY A 50 -3.05 -29.10 -6.48
CA GLY A 50 -3.83 -28.98 -7.71
C GLY A 50 -3.89 -27.55 -8.23
N LEU A 51 -3.63 -27.36 -9.53
CA LEU A 51 -3.83 -26.05 -10.18
C LEU A 51 -5.33 -25.76 -10.29
N ILE A 52 -5.77 -24.60 -9.76
CA ILE A 52 -7.15 -24.15 -9.86
C ILE A 52 -7.33 -23.27 -11.10
N TRP A 53 -6.43 -22.31 -11.30
CA TRP A 53 -6.35 -21.45 -12.46
C TRP A 53 -4.97 -20.84 -12.58
N GLU A 54 -4.65 -20.35 -13.76
CA GLU A 54 -3.47 -19.54 -14.04
C GLU A 54 -3.87 -18.32 -14.87
N THR A 55 -3.07 -17.26 -14.79
CA THR A 55 -3.22 -16.06 -15.60
C THR A 55 -1.87 -15.60 -16.12
N ASN A 56 -1.85 -15.05 -17.32
CA ASN A 56 -0.66 -14.60 -18.01
C ASN A 56 -0.77 -13.11 -18.34
N ASP A 57 0.24 -12.53 -18.96
CA ASP A 57 0.28 -11.15 -19.45
C ASP A 57 0.23 -10.06 -18.36
N LEU A 58 0.57 -10.42 -17.12
CA LEU A 58 0.67 -9.45 -16.01
C LEU A 58 1.92 -8.57 -16.12
N GLY A 59 2.85 -8.88 -17.00
CA GLY A 59 4.16 -8.25 -17.09
C GLY A 59 5.18 -8.82 -16.13
N TYR A 60 6.34 -8.18 -16.02
CA TYR A 60 7.43 -8.62 -15.14
C TYR A 60 7.27 -8.06 -13.73
N GLY A 61 7.57 -8.85 -12.71
CA GLY A 61 7.53 -8.42 -11.32
C GLY A 61 8.05 -9.46 -10.34
N TYR A 62 8.42 -8.98 -9.17
CA TYR A 62 8.94 -9.77 -8.06
C TYR A 62 8.05 -9.65 -6.82
N GLY A 63 7.07 -8.74 -6.87
CA GLY A 63 6.12 -8.53 -5.79
C GLY A 63 5.02 -9.59 -5.77
N SER A 64 4.57 -9.96 -4.56
CA SER A 64 3.41 -10.84 -4.39
C SER A 64 2.11 -10.08 -4.69
N PRO A 65 1.04 -10.76 -5.10
CA PRO A 65 -0.28 -10.15 -5.11
C PRO A 65 -0.79 -9.92 -3.68
N THR A 66 -1.63 -8.90 -3.52
CA THR A 66 -2.40 -8.66 -2.29
C THR A 66 -3.85 -9.06 -2.53
N LEU A 67 -4.39 -9.91 -1.67
CA LEU A 67 -5.81 -10.27 -1.67
C LEU A 67 -6.56 -9.32 -0.74
N SER A 68 -7.56 -8.63 -1.26
CA SER A 68 -8.50 -7.83 -0.46
C SER A 68 -9.93 -8.06 -0.92
N GLY A 69 -10.76 -8.53 -0.03
CA GLY A 69 -12.12 -8.96 -0.38
C GLY A 69 -12.13 -10.09 -1.41
N ASN A 70 -12.72 -9.83 -2.57
CA ASN A 70 -12.79 -10.77 -3.70
C ASN A 70 -11.87 -10.36 -4.88
N LYS A 71 -10.89 -9.49 -4.63
CA LYS A 71 -9.97 -9.00 -5.65
C LYS A 71 -8.52 -9.29 -5.30
N LEU A 72 -7.72 -9.49 -6.35
CA LEU A 72 -6.27 -9.59 -6.29
C LEU A 72 -5.68 -8.32 -6.91
N PHE A 73 -4.72 -7.74 -6.22
CA PHE A 73 -4.00 -6.54 -6.62
C PHE A 73 -2.54 -6.93 -6.85
N VAL A 74 -2.03 -6.71 -8.05
CA VAL A 74 -0.65 -7.07 -8.40
C VAL A 74 -0.01 -5.99 -9.24
N MET A 75 1.28 -5.75 -9.03
CA MET A 75 2.08 -4.86 -9.87
C MET A 75 2.77 -5.65 -10.98
N GLY A 76 2.71 -5.13 -12.19
CA GLY A 76 3.41 -5.71 -13.34
C GLY A 76 4.06 -4.64 -14.19
N THR A 77 5.21 -4.97 -14.78
CA THR A 77 5.99 -4.07 -15.64
C THR A 77 5.95 -4.56 -17.08
N LYS A 78 5.58 -3.67 -17.97
CA LYS A 78 5.72 -3.87 -19.42
C LYS A 78 6.66 -2.76 -19.94
N ASP A 79 7.68 -3.14 -20.68
CA ASP A 79 8.76 -2.25 -21.12
C ASP A 79 9.42 -1.49 -19.96
N SER A 80 9.14 -0.20 -19.82
CA SER A 80 9.66 0.68 -18.75
C SER A 80 8.56 1.27 -17.87
N THR A 81 7.36 0.68 -17.88
CA THR A 81 6.19 1.20 -17.16
C THR A 81 5.62 0.11 -16.28
N SER A 82 5.34 0.45 -15.03
CA SER A 82 4.58 -0.41 -14.12
C SER A 82 3.13 0.00 -14.01
N SER A 83 2.27 -0.99 -13.98
CA SER A 83 0.83 -0.85 -13.79
C SER A 83 0.37 -1.64 -12.56
N LEU A 84 -0.68 -1.14 -11.90
CA LEU A 84 -1.49 -1.92 -10.99
C LEU A 84 -2.53 -2.69 -11.82
N LEU A 85 -2.53 -4.01 -11.69
CA LEU A 85 -3.53 -4.90 -12.27
C LEU A 85 -4.46 -5.35 -11.14
N ILE A 86 -5.76 -5.22 -11.37
CA ILE A 86 -6.81 -5.67 -10.46
C ILE A 86 -7.52 -6.84 -11.11
N LEU A 87 -7.48 -8.00 -10.45
CA LEU A 87 -8.12 -9.21 -10.93
C LEU A 87 -9.22 -9.68 -9.97
N ASN A 88 -10.17 -10.45 -10.47
CA ASN A 88 -11.08 -11.19 -9.61
C ASN A 88 -10.41 -12.48 -9.08
N ARG A 89 -11.12 -13.26 -8.25
CA ARG A 89 -10.60 -14.51 -7.68
C ARG A 89 -10.39 -15.63 -8.70
N GLU A 90 -10.99 -15.51 -9.87
CA GLU A 90 -10.85 -16.44 -11.00
C GLU A 90 -9.70 -16.03 -11.94
N GLY A 91 -8.89 -15.01 -11.56
CA GLY A 91 -7.75 -14.56 -12.34
C GLY A 91 -8.11 -13.66 -13.54
N LYS A 92 -9.38 -13.27 -13.72
CA LYS A 92 -9.81 -12.38 -14.79
C LYS A 92 -9.42 -10.93 -14.48
N LEU A 93 -8.75 -10.26 -15.42
CA LEU A 93 -8.41 -8.85 -15.32
C LEU A 93 -9.67 -7.98 -15.32
N LEU A 94 -9.81 -7.15 -14.28
CA LEU A 94 -10.89 -6.18 -14.10
C LEU A 94 -10.45 -4.77 -14.49
N SER A 95 -9.20 -4.42 -14.19
CA SER A 95 -8.65 -3.08 -14.45
C SER A 95 -7.13 -3.14 -14.51
N GLU A 96 -6.53 -2.32 -15.38
CA GLU A 96 -5.10 -2.03 -15.45
C GLU A 96 -4.92 -0.52 -15.37
N THR A 97 -4.11 -0.05 -14.42
CA THR A 97 -3.86 1.37 -14.19
C THR A 97 -2.36 1.62 -14.17
N ARG A 98 -1.87 2.47 -15.05
CA ARG A 98 -0.46 2.87 -15.07
C ARG A 98 -0.10 3.58 -13.75
N ALA A 99 0.88 3.02 -13.03
CA ALA A 99 1.36 3.56 -11.75
C ALA A 99 2.55 4.51 -11.91
N GLY A 100 3.34 4.34 -12.97
CA GLY A 100 4.49 5.21 -13.24
C GLY A 100 5.60 4.50 -14.03
N ASN A 101 6.76 5.16 -14.10
CA ASN A 101 7.93 4.60 -14.76
C ASN A 101 8.66 3.62 -13.84
N GLU A 102 9.19 2.53 -14.41
CA GLU A 102 9.85 1.48 -13.64
C GLU A 102 11.38 1.53 -13.79
N TRP A 103 12.05 0.95 -12.81
CA TRP A 103 13.49 0.71 -12.85
C TRP A 103 13.80 -0.52 -13.72
N VAL A 104 14.47 -0.29 -14.84
CA VAL A 104 14.77 -1.36 -15.82
C VAL A 104 16.26 -1.51 -16.12
N VAL A 105 17.12 -0.81 -15.36
CA VAL A 105 18.58 -0.86 -15.56
C VAL A 105 19.16 -2.24 -15.23
N ASN A 106 18.67 -2.85 -14.16
CA ASN A 106 19.03 -4.20 -13.73
C ASN A 106 17.83 -4.87 -13.10
N TYR A 107 17.66 -6.15 -13.34
CA TYR A 107 16.51 -6.93 -12.86
C TYR A 107 15.19 -6.21 -13.16
N PRO A 108 14.81 -6.02 -14.43
CA PRO A 108 13.58 -5.33 -14.82
C PRO A 108 12.34 -5.97 -14.18
N GLY A 109 11.41 -5.16 -13.68
CA GLY A 109 10.16 -5.62 -13.09
C GLY A 109 9.80 -4.92 -11.79
N SER A 110 8.52 -4.81 -11.53
CA SER A 110 8.00 -4.18 -10.31
C SER A 110 8.36 -4.99 -9.05
N ARG A 111 8.64 -4.29 -7.97
CA ARG A 111 9.04 -4.91 -6.68
C ARG A 111 8.08 -4.61 -5.55
N CYS A 112 7.31 -3.55 -5.70
CA CYS A 112 6.31 -3.14 -4.74
C CYS A 112 5.18 -4.15 -4.67
N ILE A 113 4.75 -4.45 -3.46
CA ILE A 113 3.52 -5.21 -3.20
C ILE A 113 2.44 -4.19 -2.85
N PRO A 114 1.27 -4.22 -3.50
CA PRO A 114 0.20 -3.28 -3.23
C PRO A 114 -0.27 -3.32 -1.78
N THR A 115 -0.44 -2.15 -1.15
CA THR A 115 -1.09 -2.02 0.16
C THR A 115 -2.50 -1.52 -0.06
N VAL A 116 -3.50 -2.29 0.36
CA VAL A 116 -4.91 -1.95 0.18
C VAL A 116 -5.51 -1.50 1.50
N VAL A 117 -6.11 -0.32 1.52
CA VAL A 117 -6.74 0.25 2.71
C VAL A 117 -8.14 0.72 2.37
N ASN A 118 -9.13 -0.02 2.80
CA ASN A 118 -10.53 0.17 2.44
C ASN A 118 -10.71 0.16 0.90
N ASP A 119 -11.04 1.29 0.30
CA ASP A 119 -11.25 1.47 -1.15
C ASP A 119 -10.05 2.06 -1.90
N LEU A 120 -8.89 2.20 -1.24
CA LEU A 120 -7.68 2.78 -1.81
C LEU A 120 -6.52 1.78 -1.85
N VAL A 121 -5.77 1.82 -2.94
CA VAL A 121 -4.58 1.01 -3.16
C VAL A 121 -3.37 1.93 -3.30
N TYR A 122 -2.31 1.63 -2.57
CA TYR A 122 -1.06 2.37 -2.59
C TYR A 122 0.02 1.51 -3.19
N VAL A 123 0.67 2.02 -4.23
CA VAL A 123 1.74 1.34 -4.94
C VAL A 123 2.91 2.28 -5.19
N MET A 124 4.09 1.70 -5.42
CA MET A 124 5.29 2.43 -5.76
C MET A 124 6.04 1.74 -6.91
N THR A 125 6.67 2.53 -7.77
CA THR A 125 7.54 2.02 -8.84
C THR A 125 9.01 2.08 -8.42
N GLY A 126 9.86 1.35 -9.13
CA GLY A 126 11.31 1.37 -8.88
C GLY A 126 11.97 2.73 -9.14
N LYS A 127 11.33 3.64 -9.85
CA LYS A 127 11.76 5.04 -10.00
C LYS A 127 11.19 5.99 -8.94
N GLY A 128 10.46 5.45 -7.96
CA GLY A 128 9.94 6.20 -6.83
C GLY A 128 8.63 6.95 -7.09
N ASP A 129 7.92 6.62 -8.18
CA ASP A 129 6.54 7.11 -8.35
C ASP A 129 5.64 6.40 -7.35
N ILE A 130 4.95 7.15 -6.49
CA ILE A 130 3.93 6.67 -5.57
C ILE A 130 2.58 7.02 -6.17
N THR A 131 1.68 6.06 -6.24
CA THR A 131 0.35 6.25 -6.81
C THR A 131 -0.71 5.66 -5.88
N CYS A 132 -1.71 6.48 -5.56
CA CYS A 132 -2.93 6.07 -4.87
C CYS A 132 -4.03 5.87 -5.90
N ILE A 133 -4.67 4.71 -5.88
CA ILE A 133 -5.63 4.27 -6.88
C ILE A 133 -6.89 3.78 -6.18
N HIS A 134 -8.06 4.08 -6.72
CA HIS A 134 -9.32 3.53 -6.23
C HIS A 134 -9.43 2.04 -6.55
N ALA A 135 -9.58 1.20 -5.54
CA ALA A 135 -9.65 -0.27 -5.64
C ALA A 135 -10.81 -0.79 -6.50
N ASN A 136 -11.88 -0.01 -6.64
CA ASN A 136 -13.06 -0.41 -7.39
C ASN A 136 -13.03 0.04 -8.85
N SER A 137 -12.62 1.28 -9.11
CA SER A 137 -12.66 1.87 -10.45
C SER A 137 -11.32 1.83 -11.18
N GLY A 138 -10.20 1.62 -10.47
CA GLY A 138 -8.86 1.79 -11.03
C GLY A 138 -8.47 3.25 -11.27
N ALA A 139 -9.30 4.22 -10.90
CA ALA A 139 -8.99 5.63 -11.10
C ALA A 139 -7.87 6.10 -10.19
N ILE A 140 -6.92 6.85 -10.73
CA ILE A 140 -5.86 7.49 -9.93
C ILE A 140 -6.47 8.61 -9.09
N LYS A 141 -6.18 8.60 -7.79
CA LYS A 141 -6.58 9.63 -6.85
C LYS A 141 -5.51 10.71 -6.71
N TRP A 142 -4.27 10.31 -6.53
CA TRP A 142 -3.11 11.20 -6.50
C TRP A 142 -1.82 10.45 -6.85
N THR A 143 -0.80 11.20 -7.24
CA THR A 143 0.55 10.71 -7.48
C THR A 143 1.58 11.67 -6.89
N CYS A 144 2.73 11.15 -6.47
CA CYS A 144 3.91 11.93 -6.18
C CYS A 144 5.17 11.10 -6.52
N ASN A 145 6.34 11.72 -6.48
CA ASN A 145 7.58 11.00 -6.75
C ASN A 145 8.61 11.28 -5.64
N MET A 146 9.26 10.23 -5.16
CA MET A 146 10.20 10.31 -4.05
C MET A 146 11.44 11.16 -4.37
N VAL A 147 11.93 11.10 -5.61
CA VAL A 147 13.13 11.82 -6.02
C VAL A 147 12.82 13.30 -6.27
N THR A 148 11.88 13.58 -7.15
CA THR A 148 11.56 14.96 -7.54
C THR A 148 10.74 15.72 -6.51
N GLY A 149 9.92 15.03 -5.73
CA GLY A 149 9.06 15.63 -4.71
C GLY A 149 9.74 15.84 -3.36
N PHE A 150 10.69 14.97 -3.00
CA PHE A 150 11.29 14.97 -1.67
C PHE A 150 12.83 14.96 -1.67
N GLY A 151 13.48 15.08 -2.84
CA GLY A 151 14.94 15.05 -2.94
C GLY A 151 15.53 13.67 -2.63
N GLY A 152 14.77 12.63 -2.82
CA GLY A 152 15.14 11.25 -2.49
C GLY A 152 16.33 10.74 -3.30
N VAL A 153 17.01 9.75 -2.74
CA VAL A 153 18.19 9.11 -3.34
C VAL A 153 17.84 7.75 -3.88
N THR A 154 17.85 7.60 -5.20
CA THR A 154 17.52 6.31 -5.83
C THR A 154 18.49 5.22 -5.38
N PRO A 155 18.00 4.09 -4.83
CA PRO A 155 18.82 2.95 -4.47
C PRO A 155 19.43 2.28 -5.71
N ARG A 156 20.50 1.49 -5.50
CA ARG A 156 21.22 0.80 -6.59
C ARG A 156 20.32 -0.04 -7.50
N PHE A 157 19.25 -0.63 -6.95
CA PHE A 157 18.32 -1.51 -7.66
C PHE A 157 16.92 -0.91 -7.82
N GLY A 158 16.80 0.44 -7.68
CA GLY A 158 15.51 1.11 -7.65
C GLY A 158 14.80 0.98 -6.30
N PHE A 159 13.70 1.71 -6.12
CA PHE A 159 12.84 1.58 -4.95
C PHE A 159 12.05 0.27 -4.96
N SER A 160 11.73 -0.28 -3.78
CA SER A 160 10.99 -1.54 -3.66
C SER A 160 10.09 -1.61 -2.44
N GLU A 161 9.78 -0.47 -1.84
CA GLU A 161 8.91 -0.43 -0.66
C GLU A 161 7.48 -0.88 -1.00
N SER A 162 6.93 -1.73 -0.12
CA SER A 162 5.47 -1.91 0.01
C SER A 162 5.01 -0.93 1.07
N LEU A 163 4.30 0.12 0.67
CA LEU A 163 4.03 1.31 1.48
C LEU A 163 3.34 0.98 2.81
N LEU A 164 3.83 1.57 3.90
CA LEU A 164 3.23 1.45 5.22
C LEU A 164 2.11 2.46 5.37
N VAL A 165 0.92 1.99 5.74
CA VAL A 165 -0.23 2.87 6.03
C VAL A 165 -0.65 2.68 7.49
N ASP A 166 -0.80 3.78 8.23
CA ASP A 166 -1.35 3.81 9.58
C ASP A 166 -2.28 5.03 9.74
N GLY A 167 -3.53 4.78 10.07
CA GLY A 167 -4.56 5.80 10.16
C GLY A 167 -4.69 6.58 8.85
N GLU A 168 -4.45 7.89 8.91
CA GLU A 168 -4.54 8.79 7.75
C GLU A 168 -3.19 9.03 7.05
N LYS A 169 -2.15 8.25 7.38
CA LYS A 169 -0.80 8.48 6.87
C LYS A 169 -0.28 7.32 6.03
N VAL A 170 0.44 7.67 4.95
CA VAL A 170 1.30 6.77 4.20
C VAL A 170 2.75 7.15 4.53
N TYR A 171 3.54 6.16 4.92
CA TYR A 171 4.95 6.35 5.22
C TYR A 171 5.80 5.77 4.11
N CYS A 172 6.85 6.50 3.73
CA CYS A 172 7.83 6.08 2.75
C CYS A 172 9.21 6.67 3.06
N THR A 173 10.23 6.08 2.46
CA THR A 173 11.63 6.39 2.73
C THR A 173 12.34 6.91 1.48
N PRO A 174 12.23 8.21 1.15
CA PRO A 174 12.98 8.80 0.05
C PRO A 174 14.49 8.64 0.21
N GLY A 175 14.99 8.63 1.45
CA GLY A 175 16.41 8.69 1.75
C GLY A 175 16.98 10.10 1.55
N GLY A 176 18.26 10.27 1.86
CA GLY A 176 18.93 11.55 1.73
C GLY A 176 18.99 12.36 3.03
N SER A 177 19.51 13.58 2.93
CA SER A 177 19.79 14.42 4.12
C SER A 177 18.55 15.14 4.66
N GLU A 178 17.61 15.52 3.80
CA GLU A 178 16.51 16.40 4.18
C GLU A 178 15.22 15.66 4.50
N ASN A 179 14.84 14.70 3.67
CA ASN A 179 13.58 13.96 3.77
C ASN A 179 13.83 12.45 3.80
N ASN A 180 14.61 11.98 4.77
CA ASN A 180 14.98 10.57 4.88
C ASN A 180 13.77 9.64 5.02
N VAL A 181 12.80 10.02 5.87
CA VAL A 181 11.49 9.40 5.99
C VAL A 181 10.43 10.48 5.89
N VAL A 182 9.35 10.20 5.20
CA VAL A 182 8.21 11.12 5.06
C VAL A 182 6.89 10.43 5.42
N ALA A 183 5.98 11.19 6.00
CA ALA A 183 4.57 10.82 6.15
C ALA A 183 3.73 11.72 5.26
N LEU A 184 2.93 11.10 4.41
CA LEU A 184 2.00 11.76 3.51
C LEU A 184 0.58 11.54 3.99
N ASP A 185 -0.28 12.52 3.78
CA ASP A 185 -1.72 12.35 3.90
C ASP A 185 -2.20 11.32 2.86
N ARG A 186 -2.79 10.23 3.31
CA ARG A 186 -3.14 9.12 2.43
C ARG A 186 -4.24 9.44 1.41
N PHE A 187 -5.02 10.49 1.65
CA PHE A 187 -6.12 10.88 0.76
C PHE A 187 -5.70 11.87 -0.31
N THR A 188 -4.62 12.63 -0.07
CA THR A 188 -4.20 13.73 -0.94
C THR A 188 -2.77 13.63 -1.45
N GLY A 189 -1.93 12.77 -0.85
CA GLY A 189 -0.50 12.66 -1.14
C GLY A 189 0.33 13.84 -0.64
N LYS A 190 -0.26 14.78 0.11
CA LYS A 190 0.46 15.94 0.65
C LYS A 190 1.34 15.55 1.83
N LEU A 191 2.51 16.20 1.92
CA LEU A 191 3.43 16.01 3.02
C LEU A 191 2.81 16.49 4.34
N ILE A 192 2.81 15.60 5.36
CA ILE A 192 2.42 15.93 6.74
C ILE A 192 3.66 16.28 7.56
N TRP A 193 4.69 15.43 7.50
CA TRP A 193 5.97 15.65 8.13
C TRP A 193 7.09 14.87 7.43
N SER A 194 8.31 15.28 7.67
CA SER A 194 9.52 14.55 7.28
C SER A 194 10.55 14.57 8.40
N CYS A 195 11.50 13.65 8.35
CA CYS A 195 12.69 13.71 9.20
C CYS A 195 13.97 13.78 8.35
N GLN A 196 14.97 14.41 8.92
CA GLN A 196 16.31 14.49 8.31
C GLN A 196 17.04 13.16 8.46
N GLY A 197 17.94 12.90 7.51
CA GLY A 197 18.92 11.82 7.55
C GLY A 197 20.34 12.36 7.46
N LYS A 198 21.28 11.45 7.22
CA LYS A 198 22.70 11.78 7.02
C LYS A 198 23.15 11.56 5.57
N GLY A 199 22.19 11.52 4.64
CA GLY A 199 22.46 11.24 3.22
C GLY A 199 22.39 9.75 2.89
N GLU A 200 21.79 8.92 3.74
CA GLU A 200 21.64 7.49 3.51
C GLU A 200 20.74 7.21 2.32
N ARG A 201 21.06 6.15 1.60
CA ARG A 201 20.14 5.58 0.63
C ARG A 201 19.04 4.82 1.36
N PRO A 202 17.80 4.82 0.83
CA PRO A 202 16.73 4.06 1.43
C PRO A 202 17.02 2.56 1.41
N ALA A 203 16.49 1.83 2.38
CA ALA A 203 16.45 0.39 2.37
C ALA A 203 15.48 -0.13 1.29
N TYR A 204 15.49 -1.45 1.05
CA TYR A 204 14.59 -2.07 0.06
C TYR A 204 13.26 -2.53 0.66
N HIS A 205 12.96 -2.09 1.86
CA HIS A 205 11.71 -2.39 2.56
C HIS A 205 11.21 -1.16 3.33
N PRO A 206 9.90 -1.08 3.59
CA PRO A 206 9.32 0.05 4.29
C PRO A 206 9.74 0.09 5.77
N PRO A 207 9.59 1.24 6.42
CA PRO A 207 9.70 1.35 7.85
C PRO A 207 8.67 0.47 8.56
N ARG A 208 8.90 0.22 9.85
CA ARG A 208 7.96 -0.51 10.70
C ARG A 208 7.52 0.39 11.85
N LEU A 209 6.22 0.42 12.08
CA LEU A 209 5.68 1.01 13.31
C LEU A 209 5.77 0.00 14.45
N ILE A 210 6.21 0.48 15.61
CA ILE A 210 6.18 -0.26 16.87
C ILE A 210 5.50 0.59 17.95
N GLU A 211 4.73 -0.06 18.80
CA GLU A 211 4.15 0.58 19.98
C GLU A 211 5.04 0.33 21.17
N HIS A 212 5.38 1.40 21.90
CA HIS A 212 6.14 1.34 23.12
C HIS A 212 5.49 2.27 24.17
N GLY A 213 4.79 1.69 25.12
CA GLY A 213 3.94 2.42 26.07
C GLY A 213 2.84 3.18 25.32
N THR A 214 2.80 4.51 25.48
CA THR A 214 1.84 5.39 24.79
C THR A 214 2.38 5.99 23.48
N ARG A 215 3.56 5.57 23.02
CA ARG A 215 4.23 6.12 21.84
C ARG A 215 4.17 5.15 20.69
N LYS A 216 3.92 5.67 19.48
CA LYS A 216 4.21 5.01 18.21
C LYS A 216 5.58 5.47 17.74
N LEU A 217 6.46 4.52 17.47
CA LEU A 217 7.82 4.74 16.95
C LEU A 217 7.90 4.17 15.54
N LEU A 218 8.65 4.85 14.67
CA LEU A 218 8.89 4.45 13.28
C LEU A 218 10.37 4.11 13.10
#